data_0cb576cb1f3530534b319c09629995fd
#
_entry.id   0cb576cb1f3530534b319c09629995fd
#
_cell.length_a   1.000
_cell.length_b   1.000
_cell.length_c   1.000
_cell.angle_alpha   90.00
_cell.angle_beta   90.00
_cell.angle_gamma   90.00
#
_symmetry.space_group_name_H-M   'P 1'
#
loop_
_entity.id
_entity.type
_entity.pdbx_description
1 polymer ?
#
loop_
_entity_poly.entity_id
_entity_poly.type
_entity_poly.pdbx_seq_one_letter_code
_entity_poly.pdbx_strand_id
1 'polypeptide(L)'
;MNVRGIILAAGRGSRMGSFTSQQPKCLSQVRGKSLLSRAVATMQEAGVADIAVVTGYRNDLLAPFGLREFHNAEWARSNMVYSLIHASPWLMRDDCIVSYGDIFYRPSAVKSLMETPADIALTYDPDWLRLWSMRAEDPLADAETFRLRSDGTISEIGGKPTVVSEVEGQYMGLLKFTPTGWVQVVQGAHDVGLKLDETSMTGMLQQLILKQSLQVRGVMYQDGWGEVDTEADLAIYESNGPEWL
;
A
#
# COMPACT_ATOMS: atom_id res chain seq x y z
N MET A 1 15.78 -1.43 16.82
CA MET A 1 15.64 -2.25 15.59
C MET A 1 15.68 -1.29 14.41
N ASN A 2 16.33 -1.68 13.33
CA ASN A 2 16.37 -0.83 12.13
C ASN A 2 15.09 -1.12 11.33
N VAL A 3 14.25 -0.11 11.11
CA VAL A 3 13.04 -0.24 10.27
C VAL A 3 13.38 0.22 8.88
N ARG A 4 13.02 -0.57 7.86
CA ARG A 4 13.24 -0.25 6.44
C ARG A 4 11.96 0.13 5.74
N GLY A 5 12.06 0.98 4.73
CA GLY A 5 10.96 1.35 3.86
C GLY A 5 11.01 0.60 2.53
N ILE A 6 9.87 0.13 2.04
CA ILE A 6 9.73 -0.49 0.72
C ILE A 6 8.57 0.19 0.01
N ILE A 7 8.83 0.80 -1.15
CA ILE A 7 7.80 1.45 -1.97
C ILE A 7 7.51 0.58 -3.19
N LEU A 8 6.26 0.16 -3.36
CA LEU A 8 5.82 -0.67 -4.48
C LEU A 8 5.48 0.20 -5.69
N ALA A 9 6.34 0.20 -6.68
CA ALA A 9 6.25 1.06 -7.86
C ALA A 9 6.48 0.30 -9.19
N ALA A 10 6.22 -1.02 -9.21
CA ALA A 10 6.48 -1.85 -10.39
C ALA A 10 5.44 -1.70 -11.49
N GLY A 11 4.21 -1.35 -11.15
CA GLY A 11 3.09 -1.28 -12.08
C GLY A 11 3.10 -0.02 -12.96
N ARG A 12 2.51 -0.15 -14.16
CA ARG A 12 2.32 0.98 -15.07
C ARG A 12 1.27 1.98 -14.55
N GLY A 13 0.18 1.49 -13.92
CA GLY A 13 -0.97 2.34 -13.54
C GLY A 13 -1.85 2.69 -14.75
N SER A 14 -2.32 1.69 -15.47
CA SER A 14 -3.06 1.85 -16.74
C SER A 14 -4.34 2.69 -16.64
N ARG A 15 -4.94 2.78 -15.45
CA ARG A 15 -6.11 3.65 -15.19
C ARG A 15 -5.81 5.16 -15.35
N MET A 16 -4.54 5.55 -15.30
CA MET A 16 -4.06 6.91 -15.54
C MET A 16 -3.97 7.28 -17.04
N GLY A 17 -4.44 6.43 -17.94
CA GLY A 17 -4.52 6.73 -19.37
C GLY A 17 -3.18 7.15 -20.00
N SER A 18 -3.17 8.34 -20.60
CA SER A 18 -2.01 8.90 -21.28
C SER A 18 -0.88 9.31 -20.34
N PHE A 19 -1.16 9.69 -19.08
CA PHE A 19 -0.15 10.10 -18.10
C PHE A 19 0.90 9.02 -17.84
N THR A 20 0.50 7.76 -17.85
CA THR A 20 1.39 6.63 -17.60
C THR A 20 1.87 5.92 -18.87
N SER A 21 1.66 6.52 -20.04
CA SER A 21 2.15 5.95 -21.30
C SER A 21 3.67 5.95 -21.40
N GLN A 22 4.35 6.91 -20.76
CA GLN A 22 5.80 7.09 -20.82
C GLN A 22 6.50 7.06 -19.46
N GLN A 23 5.77 7.05 -18.34
CA GLN A 23 6.33 7.04 -16.99
C GLN A 23 5.48 6.18 -16.04
N PRO A 24 6.06 5.57 -14.99
CA PRO A 24 5.30 4.86 -13.98
C PRO A 24 4.43 5.81 -13.17
N LYS A 25 3.30 5.30 -12.67
CA LYS A 25 2.29 6.04 -11.91
C LYS A 25 2.87 6.81 -10.72
N CYS A 26 3.85 6.25 -10.02
CA CYS A 26 4.51 6.87 -8.87
C CYS A 26 5.25 8.18 -9.19
N LEU A 27 5.51 8.46 -10.47
CA LEU A 27 6.08 9.73 -10.93
C LEU A 27 5.03 10.79 -11.25
N SER A 28 3.73 10.46 -11.18
CA SER A 28 2.67 11.47 -11.28
C SER A 28 2.87 12.54 -10.20
N GLN A 29 2.72 13.79 -10.60
CA GLN A 29 2.94 14.92 -9.70
C GLN A 29 1.62 15.42 -9.12
N VAL A 30 1.65 15.75 -7.84
CA VAL A 30 0.60 16.46 -7.13
C VAL A 30 1.26 17.69 -6.50
N ARG A 31 0.79 18.89 -6.83
CA ARG A 31 1.38 20.16 -6.38
C ARG A 31 2.90 20.20 -6.55
N GLY A 32 3.36 19.83 -7.74
CA GLY A 32 4.77 19.93 -8.15
C GLY A 32 5.73 18.90 -7.56
N LYS A 33 5.24 17.90 -6.81
CA LYS A 33 6.07 16.82 -6.28
C LYS A 33 5.50 15.45 -6.69
N SER A 34 6.36 14.55 -7.16
CA SER A 34 5.95 13.19 -7.50
C SER A 34 5.51 12.40 -6.26
N LEU A 35 4.60 11.45 -6.45
CA LEU A 35 4.14 10.55 -5.38
C LEU A 35 5.31 9.81 -4.74
N LEU A 36 6.26 9.33 -5.56
CA LEU A 36 7.47 8.69 -5.06
C LEU A 36 8.31 9.62 -4.18
N SER A 37 8.56 10.87 -4.62
CA SER A 37 9.30 11.85 -3.81
C SER A 37 8.62 12.12 -2.46
N ARG A 38 7.28 12.16 -2.45
CA ARG A 38 6.50 12.35 -1.22
C ARG A 38 6.64 11.15 -0.29
N ALA A 39 6.45 9.94 -0.81
CA ALA A 39 6.57 8.71 -0.01
C ALA A 39 7.96 8.59 0.62
N VAL A 40 9.03 8.86 -0.15
CA VAL A 40 10.42 8.85 0.36
C VAL A 40 10.60 9.89 1.47
N ALA A 41 10.21 11.16 1.22
CA ALA A 41 10.36 12.23 2.21
C ALA A 41 9.57 11.93 3.49
N THR A 42 8.33 11.44 3.36
CA THR A 42 7.47 11.08 4.50
C THR A 42 8.06 9.95 5.33
N MET A 43 8.59 8.91 4.70
CA MET A 43 9.26 7.82 5.41
C MET A 43 10.52 8.30 6.13
N GLN A 44 11.34 9.15 5.48
CA GLN A 44 12.54 9.74 6.09
C GLN A 44 12.18 10.61 7.31
N GLU A 45 11.16 11.45 7.20
CA GLU A 45 10.66 12.28 8.31
C GLU A 45 10.11 11.44 9.47
N ALA A 46 9.56 10.27 9.18
CA ALA A 46 9.15 9.31 10.19
C ALA A 46 10.31 8.58 10.88
N GLY A 47 11.55 8.72 10.37
CA GLY A 47 12.75 8.09 10.92
C GLY A 47 13.19 6.81 10.20
N VAL A 48 12.62 6.49 9.05
CA VAL A 48 13.05 5.36 8.21
C VAL A 48 14.20 5.82 7.32
N ALA A 49 15.42 5.36 7.62
CA ALA A 49 16.63 5.79 6.91
C ALA A 49 16.88 5.01 5.61
N ASP A 50 16.67 3.69 5.65
CA ASP A 50 16.92 2.80 4.52
C ASP A 50 15.62 2.57 3.75
N ILE A 51 15.52 3.10 2.53
CA ILE A 51 14.33 2.99 1.68
C ILE A 51 14.71 2.33 0.36
N ALA A 52 13.92 1.34 -0.04
CA ALA A 52 14.00 0.68 -1.33
C ALA A 52 12.75 0.94 -2.16
N VAL A 53 12.88 0.80 -3.47
CA VAL A 53 11.77 0.82 -4.42
C VAL A 53 11.70 -0.53 -5.14
N VAL A 54 10.51 -1.10 -5.21
CA VAL A 54 10.25 -2.25 -6.09
C VAL A 54 9.82 -1.72 -7.43
N THR A 55 10.60 -2.01 -8.45
CA THR A 55 10.45 -1.45 -9.80
C THR A 55 9.97 -2.49 -10.81
N GLY A 56 9.51 -2.03 -11.96
CA GLY A 56 9.13 -2.85 -13.11
C GLY A 56 9.02 -1.98 -14.35
N TYR A 57 7.83 -1.48 -14.67
CA TYR A 57 7.60 -0.59 -15.81
C TYR A 57 8.47 0.67 -15.71
N ARG A 58 9.23 0.95 -16.77
CA ARG A 58 10.08 2.14 -16.90
C ARG A 58 10.95 2.41 -15.66
N ASN A 59 11.58 1.36 -15.12
CA ASN A 59 12.49 1.47 -13.98
C ASN A 59 13.67 2.44 -14.25
N ASP A 60 14.05 2.63 -15.52
CA ASP A 60 15.05 3.60 -15.95
C ASP A 60 14.78 5.02 -15.41
N LEU A 61 13.52 5.40 -15.28
CA LEU A 61 13.11 6.70 -14.77
C LEU A 61 13.18 6.81 -13.23
N LEU A 62 13.31 5.72 -12.51
CA LEU A 62 13.44 5.69 -11.06
C LEU A 62 14.90 5.72 -10.58
N ALA A 63 15.86 5.40 -11.45
CA ALA A 63 17.28 5.41 -11.12
C ALA A 63 17.80 6.74 -10.53
N PRO A 64 17.34 7.94 -10.98
CA PRO A 64 17.79 9.22 -10.42
C PRO A 64 17.47 9.44 -8.94
N PHE A 65 16.53 8.67 -8.36
CA PHE A 65 16.20 8.75 -6.93
C PHE A 65 17.28 8.13 -6.03
N GLY A 66 18.22 7.35 -6.58
CA GLY A 66 19.31 6.75 -5.82
C GLY A 66 18.89 5.75 -4.76
N LEU A 67 17.66 5.23 -4.84
CA LEU A 67 17.12 4.24 -3.90
C LEU A 67 17.66 2.85 -4.20
N ARG A 68 17.69 1.99 -3.17
CA ARG A 68 17.89 0.55 -3.40
C ARG A 68 16.76 0.03 -4.28
N GLU A 69 17.10 -0.66 -5.34
CA GLU A 69 16.14 -1.26 -6.27
C GLU A 69 15.96 -2.76 -6.02
N PHE A 70 14.70 -3.21 -6.06
CA PHE A 70 14.29 -4.59 -6.24
C PHE A 70 13.46 -4.67 -7.52
N HIS A 71 14.02 -5.24 -8.58
CA HIS A 71 13.38 -5.22 -9.90
C HIS A 71 12.51 -6.45 -10.14
N ASN A 72 11.26 -6.23 -10.52
CA ASN A 72 10.33 -7.25 -10.99
C ASN A 72 10.28 -7.23 -12.52
N ALA A 73 11.02 -8.12 -13.17
CA ALA A 73 11.03 -8.24 -14.64
C ALA A 73 9.67 -8.72 -15.21
N GLU A 74 8.86 -9.41 -14.37
CA GLU A 74 7.54 -9.95 -14.75
C GLU A 74 6.38 -8.99 -14.44
N TRP A 75 6.66 -7.71 -14.18
CA TRP A 75 5.67 -6.72 -13.76
C TRP A 75 4.40 -6.67 -14.64
N ALA A 76 4.52 -6.94 -15.94
CA ALA A 76 3.40 -6.90 -16.88
C ALA A 76 2.44 -8.10 -16.77
N ARG A 77 2.87 -9.18 -16.12
CA ARG A 77 2.14 -10.46 -16.00
C ARG A 77 1.92 -10.88 -14.57
N SER A 78 2.39 -10.09 -13.63
CA SER A 78 2.26 -10.35 -12.20
C SER A 78 1.55 -9.17 -11.51
N ASN A 79 1.40 -9.28 -10.20
CA ASN A 79 0.73 -8.30 -9.39
C ASN A 79 1.65 -7.69 -8.32
N MET A 80 1.04 -6.93 -7.41
CA MET A 80 1.72 -6.21 -6.35
C MET A 80 2.36 -7.14 -5.31
N VAL A 81 1.72 -8.27 -4.98
CA VAL A 81 2.26 -9.27 -4.04
C VAL A 81 3.52 -9.90 -4.61
N TYR A 82 3.48 -10.30 -5.88
CA TYR A 82 4.64 -10.85 -6.56
C TYR A 82 5.79 -9.83 -6.64
N SER A 83 5.45 -8.55 -6.87
CA SER A 83 6.44 -7.47 -6.81
C SER A 83 7.08 -7.38 -5.42
N LEU A 84 6.30 -7.46 -4.34
CA LEU A 84 6.82 -7.41 -2.97
C LEU A 84 7.78 -8.56 -2.65
N ILE A 85 7.57 -9.75 -3.22
CA ILE A 85 8.46 -10.92 -3.04
C ILE A 85 9.91 -10.60 -3.42
N HIS A 86 10.16 -9.74 -4.41
CA HIS A 86 11.51 -9.33 -4.79
C HIS A 86 12.25 -8.59 -3.67
N ALA A 87 11.52 -7.99 -2.72
CA ALA A 87 12.08 -7.36 -1.53
C ALA A 87 12.26 -8.34 -0.33
N SER A 88 12.02 -9.65 -0.50
CA SER A 88 12.22 -10.67 0.54
C SER A 88 13.59 -10.61 1.23
N PRO A 89 14.71 -10.25 0.57
CA PRO A 89 15.99 -10.10 1.27
C PRO A 89 15.96 -9.10 2.43
N TRP A 90 15.08 -8.09 2.38
CA TRP A 90 14.86 -7.16 3.48
C TRP A 90 13.78 -7.67 4.45
N LEU A 91 12.65 -8.11 3.93
CA LEU A 91 11.51 -8.59 4.70
C LEU A 91 11.84 -9.79 5.61
N MET A 92 12.83 -10.62 5.23
CA MET A 92 13.30 -11.76 6.01
C MET A 92 14.27 -11.37 7.15
N ARG A 93 14.73 -10.11 7.21
CA ARG A 93 15.81 -9.70 8.13
C ARG A 93 15.44 -8.56 9.04
N ASP A 94 14.63 -7.61 8.57
CA ASP A 94 14.36 -6.35 9.23
C ASP A 94 12.84 -6.09 9.25
N ASP A 95 12.38 -5.33 10.22
CA ASP A 95 11.03 -4.77 10.20
C ASP A 95 10.90 -3.85 9.00
N CYS A 96 9.85 -4.03 8.19
CA CYS A 96 9.66 -3.26 6.98
C CYS A 96 8.30 -2.55 6.98
N ILE A 97 8.31 -1.26 6.63
CA ILE A 97 7.11 -0.52 6.24
C ILE A 97 6.99 -0.59 4.73
N VAL A 98 5.89 -1.15 4.25
CA VAL A 98 5.58 -1.30 2.83
C VAL A 98 4.52 -0.29 2.44
N SER A 99 4.81 0.55 1.46
CA SER A 99 3.88 1.55 0.92
C SER A 99 3.57 1.27 -0.53
N TYR A 100 2.33 1.43 -0.91
CA TYR A 100 1.96 1.57 -2.31
C TYR A 100 2.58 2.84 -2.89
N GLY A 101 2.90 2.82 -4.17
CA GLY A 101 3.58 3.93 -4.85
C GLY A 101 2.65 5.04 -5.35
N ASP A 102 1.37 4.91 -5.13
CA ASP A 102 0.29 5.79 -5.60
C ASP A 102 -0.48 6.49 -4.49
N ILE A 103 -0.05 6.30 -3.25
CA ILE A 103 -0.62 6.95 -2.07
C ILE A 103 0.30 8.04 -1.52
N PHE A 104 -0.29 8.98 -0.82
CA PHE A 104 0.42 9.96 -0.01
C PHE A 104 -0.26 10.08 1.37
N TYR A 105 0.54 10.29 2.38
CA TYR A 105 0.13 10.30 3.79
C TYR A 105 1.14 11.12 4.60
N ARG A 106 0.84 11.39 5.88
CA ARG A 106 1.75 12.10 6.77
C ARG A 106 2.67 11.13 7.53
N PRO A 107 3.81 11.59 8.07
CA PRO A 107 4.76 10.77 8.83
C PRO A 107 4.15 10.01 10.02
N SER A 108 3.05 10.54 10.59
CA SER A 108 2.31 9.88 11.67
C SER A 108 1.78 8.49 11.30
N ALA A 109 1.41 8.26 10.03
CA ALA A 109 0.97 6.94 9.57
C ALA A 109 2.09 5.89 9.66
N VAL A 110 3.31 6.26 9.27
CA VAL A 110 4.49 5.39 9.37
C VAL A 110 4.84 5.14 10.83
N LYS A 111 4.86 6.20 11.66
CA LYS A 111 5.18 6.11 13.09
C LYS A 111 4.20 5.19 13.83
N SER A 112 2.90 5.32 13.57
CA SER A 112 1.88 4.47 14.19
C SER A 112 2.08 2.99 13.88
N LEU A 113 2.48 2.65 12.64
CA LEU A 113 2.83 1.27 12.28
C LEU A 113 4.11 0.80 12.96
N MET A 114 5.15 1.63 13.01
CA MET A 114 6.42 1.29 13.68
C MET A 114 6.20 0.97 15.17
N GLU A 115 5.33 1.73 15.83
CA GLU A 115 5.02 1.60 17.26
C GLU A 115 4.03 0.45 17.56
N THR A 116 3.34 -0.07 16.56
CA THR A 116 2.35 -1.14 16.73
C THR A 116 3.04 -2.47 17.05
N PRO A 117 2.74 -3.12 18.21
CA PRO A 117 3.35 -4.39 18.61
C PRO A 117 2.65 -5.57 17.92
N ALA A 118 2.84 -5.71 16.60
CA ALA A 118 2.28 -6.78 15.79
C ALA A 118 3.26 -7.20 14.70
N ASP A 119 3.26 -8.47 14.33
CA ASP A 119 4.08 -9.01 13.25
C ASP A 119 3.61 -8.53 11.87
N ILE A 120 2.29 -8.34 11.72
CA ILE A 120 1.68 -7.78 10.53
C ILE A 120 0.66 -6.74 10.98
N ALA A 121 0.80 -5.52 10.45
CA ALA A 121 -0.15 -4.43 10.69
C ALA A 121 -0.40 -3.66 9.40
N LEU A 122 -1.55 -3.03 9.28
CA LEU A 122 -1.87 -2.10 8.19
C LEU A 122 -2.69 -0.93 8.69
N THR A 123 -2.55 0.22 8.02
CA THR A 123 -3.37 1.39 8.31
C THR A 123 -4.71 1.33 7.58
N TYR A 124 -5.75 1.83 8.24
CA TYR A 124 -7.07 2.01 7.65
C TYR A 124 -7.67 3.36 8.04
N ASP A 125 -8.47 3.93 7.14
CA ASP A 125 -9.22 5.17 7.36
C ASP A 125 -10.67 4.84 7.69
N PRO A 126 -11.16 5.12 8.92
CA PRO A 126 -12.56 4.94 9.27
C PRO A 126 -13.48 5.98 8.62
N ASP A 127 -12.94 7.14 8.21
CA ASP A 127 -13.68 8.21 7.53
C ASP A 127 -13.63 8.10 5.99
N TRP A 128 -13.31 6.91 5.49
CA TRP A 128 -13.11 6.58 4.08
C TRP A 128 -14.21 7.08 3.16
N LEU A 129 -15.47 7.03 3.60
CA LEU A 129 -16.62 7.40 2.78
C LEU A 129 -16.53 8.86 2.31
N ARG A 130 -16.01 9.75 3.15
CA ARG A 130 -15.79 11.16 2.79
C ARG A 130 -14.77 11.28 1.64
N LEU A 131 -13.67 10.54 1.73
CA LEU A 131 -12.63 10.57 0.69
C LEU A 131 -13.13 9.93 -0.62
N TRP A 132 -13.81 8.78 -0.54
CA TRP A 132 -14.35 8.09 -1.72
C TRP A 132 -15.47 8.88 -2.41
N SER A 133 -16.32 9.57 -1.65
CA SER A 133 -17.37 10.47 -2.22
C SER A 133 -16.79 11.69 -2.93
N MET A 134 -15.54 12.07 -2.67
CA MET A 134 -14.86 13.11 -3.45
C MET A 134 -14.30 12.59 -4.77
N ARG A 135 -13.98 11.30 -4.84
CA ARG A 135 -13.30 10.65 -5.97
C ARG A 135 -14.25 10.00 -6.96
N ALA A 136 -15.40 9.52 -6.51
CA ALA A 136 -16.33 8.76 -7.31
C ALA A 136 -17.78 9.14 -7.01
N GLU A 137 -18.64 9.05 -8.05
CA GLU A 137 -20.09 9.24 -7.91
C GLU A 137 -20.72 8.15 -7.05
N ASP A 138 -20.27 6.89 -7.21
CA ASP A 138 -20.60 5.76 -6.35
C ASP A 138 -19.37 5.34 -5.53
N PRO A 139 -19.29 5.70 -4.24
CA PRO A 139 -18.18 5.32 -3.38
C PRO A 139 -17.98 3.81 -3.23
N LEU A 140 -19.05 3.00 -3.37
CA LEU A 140 -18.96 1.54 -3.27
C LEU A 140 -18.36 0.90 -4.51
N ALA A 141 -18.28 1.63 -5.63
CA ALA A 141 -17.77 1.09 -6.88
C ALA A 141 -16.29 0.66 -6.77
N ASP A 142 -15.49 1.37 -5.95
CA ASP A 142 -14.05 1.11 -5.78
C ASP A 142 -13.69 0.74 -4.32
N ALA A 143 -14.66 0.71 -3.39
CA ALA A 143 -14.41 0.30 -2.02
C ALA A 143 -14.27 -1.23 -1.88
N GLU A 144 -13.53 -1.64 -0.86
CA GLU A 144 -13.39 -3.04 -0.44
C GLU A 144 -14.05 -3.24 0.93
N THR A 145 -14.57 -4.45 1.21
CA THR A 145 -15.04 -4.79 2.54
C THR A 145 -13.91 -4.72 3.54
N PHE A 146 -14.20 -4.25 4.77
CA PHE A 146 -13.23 -4.18 5.85
C PHE A 146 -13.94 -4.31 7.19
N ARG A 147 -13.54 -5.29 8.00
CA ARG A 147 -14.12 -5.50 9.33
C ARG A 147 -13.05 -5.85 10.35
N LEU A 148 -13.26 -5.39 11.58
CA LEU A 148 -12.39 -5.66 12.71
C LEU A 148 -13.05 -6.63 13.71
N ARG A 149 -12.24 -7.38 14.41
CA ARG A 149 -12.63 -8.05 15.65
C ARG A 149 -12.54 -7.07 16.83
N SER A 150 -13.14 -7.43 17.94
CA SER A 150 -13.11 -6.61 19.17
C SER A 150 -11.70 -6.36 19.72
N ASP A 151 -10.73 -7.19 19.36
CA ASP A 151 -9.33 -7.02 19.72
C ASP A 151 -8.55 -6.12 18.74
N GLY A 152 -9.22 -5.59 17.70
CA GLY A 152 -8.63 -4.74 16.67
C GLY A 152 -7.84 -5.49 15.59
N THR A 153 -7.92 -6.82 15.54
CA THR A 153 -7.42 -7.60 14.41
C THR A 153 -8.46 -7.62 13.28
N ILE A 154 -7.97 -7.73 12.04
CA ILE A 154 -8.83 -7.75 10.86
C ILE A 154 -9.51 -9.11 10.74
N SER A 155 -10.81 -9.11 10.55
CA SER A 155 -11.61 -10.31 10.28
C SER A 155 -11.96 -10.48 8.80
N GLU A 156 -12.09 -9.36 8.08
CA GLU A 156 -12.46 -9.32 6.66
C GLU A 156 -11.80 -8.14 5.96
N ILE A 157 -11.28 -8.36 4.75
CA ILE A 157 -10.66 -7.35 3.89
C ILE A 157 -10.75 -7.77 2.41
N GLY A 158 -10.91 -6.82 1.50
CA GLY A 158 -10.72 -7.04 0.06
C GLY A 158 -11.91 -7.64 -0.68
N GLY A 159 -13.06 -7.84 -0.03
CA GLY A 159 -14.30 -8.23 -0.68
C GLY A 159 -14.99 -7.05 -1.37
N LYS A 160 -16.02 -7.36 -2.19
CA LYS A 160 -16.84 -6.31 -2.82
C LYS A 160 -18.03 -5.97 -1.93
N PRO A 161 -18.10 -4.76 -1.35
CA PRO A 161 -19.24 -4.37 -0.52
C PRO A 161 -20.50 -4.12 -1.36
N THR A 162 -21.64 -4.38 -0.77
CA THR A 162 -22.96 -4.07 -1.34
C THR A 162 -23.64 -2.92 -0.61
N VAL A 163 -23.23 -2.67 0.64
CA VAL A 163 -23.72 -1.59 1.49
C VAL A 163 -22.58 -0.96 2.28
N VAL A 164 -22.71 0.32 2.63
CA VAL A 164 -21.67 1.08 3.35
C VAL A 164 -21.27 0.43 4.68
N SER A 165 -22.21 -0.21 5.39
CA SER A 165 -21.96 -0.85 6.69
C SER A 165 -21.05 -2.11 6.63
N GLU A 166 -20.72 -2.58 5.44
CA GLU A 166 -19.71 -3.65 5.24
C GLU A 166 -18.28 -3.13 5.24
N VAL A 167 -18.10 -1.81 5.31
CA VAL A 167 -16.80 -1.15 5.27
C VAL A 167 -16.61 -0.32 6.54
N GLU A 168 -16.08 -0.94 7.60
CA GLU A 168 -15.75 -0.25 8.86
C GLU A 168 -14.55 0.69 8.73
N GLY A 169 -13.81 0.58 7.63
CA GLY A 169 -12.70 1.44 7.26
C GLY A 169 -12.12 1.02 5.91
N GLN A 170 -11.34 1.89 5.29
CA GLN A 170 -10.68 1.57 4.02
C GLN A 170 -9.18 1.38 4.22
N TYR A 171 -8.67 0.23 3.76
CA TYR A 171 -7.24 -0.01 3.72
C TYR A 171 -6.53 1.04 2.85
N MET A 172 -5.41 1.56 3.35
CA MET A 172 -4.74 2.71 2.73
C MET A 172 -3.58 2.34 1.80
N GLY A 173 -3.17 1.08 1.73
CA GLY A 173 -1.96 0.71 0.97
C GLY A 173 -0.66 0.86 1.77
N LEU A 174 -0.72 0.99 3.10
CA LEU A 174 0.45 1.10 3.96
C LEU A 174 0.44 -0.01 5.01
N LEU A 175 1.52 -0.83 5.04
CA LEU A 175 1.63 -2.03 5.87
C LEU A 175 2.95 -2.08 6.62
N LYS A 176 2.97 -2.87 7.70
CA LYS A 176 4.17 -3.32 8.40
C LYS A 176 4.27 -4.83 8.32
N PHE A 177 5.49 -5.32 8.09
CA PHE A 177 5.87 -6.72 8.30
C PHE A 177 7.11 -6.78 9.16
N THR A 178 7.08 -7.64 10.21
CA THR A 178 8.31 -8.13 10.83
C THR A 178 8.85 -9.33 10.02
N PRO A 179 10.09 -9.77 10.23
CA PRO A 179 10.59 -11.01 9.64
C PRO A 179 9.69 -12.22 9.95
N THR A 180 9.20 -12.32 11.17
CA THR A 180 8.24 -13.36 11.58
C THR A 180 6.95 -13.27 10.78
N GLY A 181 6.36 -12.07 10.65
CA GLY A 181 5.14 -11.85 9.87
C GLY A 181 5.31 -12.20 8.40
N TRP A 182 6.46 -11.85 7.81
CA TRP A 182 6.74 -12.20 6.41
C TRP A 182 6.87 -13.72 6.21
N VAL A 183 7.55 -14.42 7.12
CA VAL A 183 7.63 -15.89 7.10
C VAL A 183 6.24 -16.51 7.18
N GLN A 184 5.36 -16.00 8.05
CA GLN A 184 3.97 -16.47 8.16
C GLN A 184 3.20 -16.28 6.84
N VAL A 185 3.40 -15.13 6.15
CA VAL A 185 2.78 -14.87 4.83
C VAL A 185 3.25 -15.90 3.80
N VAL A 186 4.56 -16.10 3.66
CA VAL A 186 5.14 -17.01 2.65
C VAL A 186 4.73 -18.45 2.93
N GLN A 187 4.83 -18.91 4.19
CA GLN A 187 4.47 -20.27 4.59
C GLN A 187 2.96 -20.49 4.45
N GLY A 188 2.15 -19.58 4.95
CA GLY A 188 0.69 -19.66 4.85
C GLY A 188 0.21 -19.71 3.40
N ALA A 189 0.79 -18.89 2.52
CA ALA A 189 0.47 -18.93 1.09
C ALA A 189 0.83 -20.26 0.45
N HIS A 190 1.99 -20.82 0.78
CA HIS A 190 2.41 -22.16 0.32
C HIS A 190 1.43 -23.24 0.80
N ASP A 191 1.08 -23.25 2.09
CA ASP A 191 0.24 -24.28 2.72
C ASP A 191 -1.18 -24.32 2.16
N VAL A 192 -1.71 -23.17 1.69
CA VAL A 192 -3.03 -23.11 1.05
C VAL A 192 -2.98 -23.17 -0.48
N GLY A 193 -1.78 -23.31 -1.06
CA GLY A 193 -1.60 -23.35 -2.52
C GLY A 193 -1.93 -22.03 -3.22
N LEU A 194 -1.70 -20.89 -2.55
CA LEU A 194 -2.03 -19.58 -3.09
C LEU A 194 -1.04 -19.17 -4.17
N LYS A 195 -1.56 -18.78 -5.32
CA LYS A 195 -0.75 -18.22 -6.41
C LYS A 195 -0.53 -16.73 -6.18
N LEU A 196 0.66 -16.40 -5.66
CA LEU A 196 1.01 -15.03 -5.27
C LEU A 196 1.15 -14.07 -6.46
N ASP A 197 1.37 -14.58 -7.66
CA ASP A 197 1.42 -13.82 -8.92
C ASP A 197 0.03 -13.49 -9.50
N GLU A 198 -1.03 -14.18 -9.04
CA GLU A 198 -2.41 -13.97 -9.47
C GLU A 198 -3.28 -13.29 -8.39
N THR A 199 -2.82 -13.20 -7.14
CA THR A 199 -3.62 -12.76 -5.99
C THR A 199 -3.28 -11.34 -5.56
N SER A 200 -4.30 -10.46 -5.40
CA SER A 200 -4.10 -9.10 -4.86
C SER A 200 -3.60 -9.12 -3.40
N MET A 201 -3.09 -8.00 -2.91
CA MET A 201 -2.61 -7.89 -1.52
C MET A 201 -3.74 -8.17 -0.52
N THR A 202 -4.88 -7.54 -0.69
CA THR A 202 -6.06 -7.73 0.17
C THR A 202 -6.64 -9.13 0.04
N GLY A 203 -6.67 -9.69 -1.18
CA GLY A 203 -7.08 -11.07 -1.42
C GLY A 203 -6.16 -12.10 -0.75
N MET A 204 -4.84 -11.88 -0.79
CA MET A 204 -3.88 -12.72 -0.07
C MET A 204 -4.11 -12.66 1.44
N LEU A 205 -4.17 -11.45 2.01
CA LEU A 205 -4.42 -11.26 3.43
C LEU A 205 -5.73 -11.92 3.86
N GLN A 206 -6.81 -11.73 3.09
CA GLN A 206 -8.12 -12.33 3.38
C GLN A 206 -8.06 -13.85 3.42
N GLN A 207 -7.43 -14.48 2.44
CA GLN A 207 -7.35 -15.94 2.42
C GLN A 207 -6.55 -16.49 3.61
N LEU A 208 -5.43 -15.84 3.96
CA LEU A 208 -4.60 -16.25 5.09
C LEU A 208 -5.29 -15.99 6.43
N ILE A 209 -6.07 -14.92 6.57
CA ILE A 209 -6.90 -14.64 7.76
C ILE A 209 -7.98 -15.72 7.92
N LEU A 210 -8.70 -16.06 6.85
CA LEU A 210 -9.75 -17.10 6.88
C LEU A 210 -9.22 -18.48 7.24
N LYS A 211 -8.00 -18.80 6.80
CA LYS A 211 -7.31 -20.05 7.14
C LYS A 211 -6.63 -20.02 8.51
N GLN A 212 -6.74 -18.91 9.24
CA GLN A 212 -6.08 -18.70 10.54
C GLN A 212 -4.55 -18.88 10.49
N SER A 213 -3.97 -18.67 9.31
CA SER A 213 -2.52 -18.80 9.11
C SER A 213 -1.75 -17.59 9.64
N LEU A 214 -2.43 -16.45 9.81
CA LEU A 214 -1.86 -15.22 10.36
C LEU A 214 -2.92 -14.32 10.99
N GLN A 215 -2.44 -13.35 11.76
CA GLN A 215 -3.26 -12.26 12.30
C GLN A 215 -2.72 -10.92 11.78
N VAL A 216 -3.61 -10.03 11.37
CA VAL A 216 -3.28 -8.69 10.91
C VAL A 216 -3.91 -7.66 11.85
N ARG A 217 -3.11 -6.77 12.40
CA ARG A 217 -3.55 -5.66 13.23
C ARG A 217 -4.03 -4.50 12.36
N GLY A 218 -5.25 -4.04 12.54
CA GLY A 218 -5.72 -2.76 12.00
C GLY A 218 -5.21 -1.59 12.86
N VAL A 219 -4.62 -0.60 12.21
CA VAL A 219 -4.15 0.66 12.82
C VAL A 219 -4.98 1.79 12.23
N MET A 220 -5.84 2.36 13.07
CA MET A 220 -6.69 3.49 12.67
C MET A 220 -5.83 4.72 12.34
N TYR A 221 -6.17 5.39 11.25
CA TYR A 221 -5.47 6.59 10.81
C TYR A 221 -6.44 7.65 10.28
N GLN A 222 -6.33 8.90 10.80
CA GLN A 222 -7.25 10.00 10.48
C GLN A 222 -6.53 11.35 10.19
N ASP A 223 -5.19 11.36 10.17
CA ASP A 223 -4.41 12.61 9.97
C ASP A 223 -4.34 13.09 8.51
N GLY A 224 -5.05 12.44 7.61
CA GLY A 224 -5.12 12.78 6.21
C GLY A 224 -4.16 11.99 5.31
N TRP A 225 -4.72 11.49 4.23
CA TRP A 225 -4.05 10.73 3.20
C TRP A 225 -4.83 10.84 1.89
N GLY A 226 -4.30 10.28 0.82
CA GLY A 226 -5.01 10.14 -0.44
C GLY A 226 -4.33 9.13 -1.35
N GLU A 227 -5.08 8.71 -2.35
CA GLU A 227 -4.68 7.79 -3.39
C GLU A 227 -4.95 8.41 -4.75
N VAL A 228 -4.03 8.23 -5.68
CA VAL A 228 -4.15 8.75 -7.05
C VAL A 228 -4.22 7.56 -8.00
N ASP A 229 -5.41 7.22 -8.46
CA ASP A 229 -5.66 6.11 -9.38
C ASP A 229 -5.95 6.55 -10.81
N THR A 230 -6.53 7.73 -10.95
CA THR A 230 -7.02 8.28 -12.21
C THR A 230 -6.52 9.71 -12.43
N GLU A 231 -6.68 10.22 -13.66
CA GLU A 231 -6.45 11.64 -13.98
C GLU A 231 -7.38 12.56 -13.18
N ALA A 232 -8.61 12.10 -12.89
CA ALA A 232 -9.57 12.85 -12.08
C ALA A 232 -9.08 13.02 -10.64
N ASP A 233 -8.46 11.98 -10.04
CA ASP A 233 -7.88 12.09 -8.71
C ASP A 233 -6.77 13.15 -8.66
N LEU A 234 -5.90 13.21 -9.68
CA LEU A 234 -4.89 14.26 -9.77
C LEU A 234 -5.52 15.66 -9.74
N ALA A 235 -6.57 15.89 -10.56
CA ALA A 235 -7.24 17.17 -10.62
C ALA A 235 -7.90 17.55 -9.28
N ILE A 236 -8.47 16.58 -8.58
CA ILE A 236 -9.05 16.79 -7.25
C ILE A 236 -7.97 17.25 -6.25
N TYR A 237 -6.84 16.57 -6.19
CA TYR A 237 -5.78 16.90 -5.23
C TYR A 237 -5.01 18.17 -5.59
N GLU A 238 -4.89 18.52 -6.87
CA GLU A 238 -4.35 19.82 -7.29
C GLU A 238 -5.22 20.96 -6.83
N SER A 239 -6.55 20.85 -6.96
CA SER A 239 -7.51 21.91 -6.67
C SER A 239 -7.92 21.97 -5.21
N ASN A 240 -8.21 20.82 -4.60
CA ASN A 240 -8.84 20.68 -3.29
C ASN A 240 -8.05 19.77 -2.33
N GLY A 241 -6.81 19.43 -2.66
CA GLY A 241 -5.97 18.64 -1.77
C GLY A 241 -5.72 19.34 -0.45
N PRO A 242 -5.39 18.56 0.62
CA PRO A 242 -5.14 19.14 1.94
C PRO A 242 -3.94 20.09 1.90
N GLU A 243 -3.96 21.11 2.78
CA GLU A 243 -2.92 22.17 2.80
C GLU A 243 -1.50 21.64 3.02
N TRP A 244 -1.36 20.49 3.72
CA TRP A 244 -0.06 19.88 4.00
C TRP A 244 0.55 19.13 2.79
N LEU A 245 -0.20 18.96 1.71
CA LEU A 245 0.22 18.33 0.47
C LEU A 245 1.03 19.33 -0.42
#